data_c1781552f8f34c9da64a5fb467eea530
#
_entry.id   c1781552f8f34c9da64a5fb467eea530
#
_cell.length_a   1.000
_cell.length_b   1.000
_cell.length_c   1.000
_cell.angle_alpha   90.00
_cell.angle_beta   90.00
_cell.angle_gamma   90.00
#
_symmetry.space_group_name_H-M   'P 1'
#
loop_
_entity.id
_entity.type
_entity.pdbx_description
1 polymer ?
#
loop_
_entity_poly.entity_id
_entity_poly.type
_entity_poly.pdbx_seq_one_letter_code
_entity_poly.pdbx_strand_id
1 'polypeptide(L)'
;CGLVHDIGKVARFKLDESDQTQDFLNDSQTSLDKNINFYKSELINQSPRHDYLGFLICKNWGLSRFVEGVVRWHHESVPERREKVTSTDAHELIDLVILANWSVNKLKFGFSGHESPDTPSDALLSRLHVNPQQLDQICLDIENELKMTEDFCDLLDSGGL
;
A
#
# COMPACT_ATOMS: atom_id res chain seq x y z
N CYS A 1 -2.19 8.67 -6.91
CA CYS A 1 -2.49 7.25 -6.64
C CYS A 1 -1.99 6.82 -5.26
N GLY A 2 -0.73 7.14 -4.88
CA GLY A 2 -0.17 6.74 -3.59
C GLY A 2 -1.01 7.15 -2.38
N LEU A 3 -1.56 8.35 -2.37
CA LEU A 3 -2.37 8.85 -1.24
C LEU A 3 -3.66 8.03 -0.97
N VAL A 4 -4.24 7.43 -1.99
CA VAL A 4 -5.55 6.76 -1.89
C VAL A 4 -5.48 5.24 -2.06
N HIS A 5 -4.29 4.65 -2.29
CA HIS A 5 -4.20 3.22 -2.56
C HIS A 5 -4.79 2.36 -1.43
N ASP A 6 -4.68 2.82 -0.21
CA ASP A 6 -5.15 2.16 1.02
C ASP A 6 -6.47 2.74 1.59
N ILE A 7 -7.20 3.57 0.82
CA ILE A 7 -8.45 4.22 1.31
C ILE A 7 -9.49 3.21 1.84
N GLY A 8 -9.47 2.00 1.33
CA GLY A 8 -10.34 0.93 1.79
C GLY A 8 -10.08 0.49 3.23
N LYS A 9 -8.87 0.68 3.77
CA LYS A 9 -8.57 0.43 5.19
C LYS A 9 -9.35 1.40 6.09
N VAL A 10 -9.40 2.68 5.68
CA VAL A 10 -10.17 3.70 6.40
C VAL A 10 -11.67 3.37 6.36
N ALA A 11 -12.17 2.93 5.21
CA ALA A 11 -13.57 2.51 5.07
C ALA A 11 -13.88 1.30 5.97
N ARG A 12 -13.01 0.30 6.01
CA ARG A 12 -13.18 -0.88 6.87
C ARG A 12 -13.22 -0.49 8.35
N PHE A 13 -12.28 0.32 8.79
CA PHE A 13 -12.26 0.82 10.17
C PHE A 13 -13.57 1.54 10.52
N LYS A 14 -14.10 2.36 9.61
CA LYS A 14 -15.38 3.06 9.83
C LYS A 14 -16.60 2.13 9.80
N LEU A 15 -16.58 1.09 8.99
CA LEU A 15 -17.61 0.06 8.98
C LEU A 15 -17.62 -0.71 10.29
N ASP A 16 -16.47 -1.10 10.82
CA ASP A 16 -16.37 -1.77 12.11
C ASP A 16 -16.98 -0.92 13.24
N GLU A 17 -16.72 0.40 13.24
CA GLU A 17 -17.32 1.32 14.22
C GLU A 17 -18.85 1.37 14.09
N SER A 18 -19.42 1.35 12.88
CA SER A 18 -20.86 1.46 12.64
C SER A 18 -21.60 0.16 12.92
N ASP A 19 -21.04 -0.97 12.53
CA ASP A 19 -21.69 -2.28 12.56
C ASP A 19 -21.31 -3.11 13.80
N GLN A 20 -20.46 -2.55 14.68
CA GLN A 20 -19.90 -3.21 15.86
C GLN A 20 -19.16 -4.54 15.51
N THR A 21 -18.65 -4.64 14.29
CA THR A 21 -17.77 -5.73 13.91
C THR A 21 -16.37 -5.46 14.41
N GLN A 22 -15.51 -6.45 14.39
CA GLN A 22 -14.11 -6.32 14.77
C GLN A 22 -13.18 -6.84 13.66
N ASP A 23 -13.67 -6.90 12.44
CA ASP A 23 -12.93 -7.51 11.32
C ASP A 23 -11.60 -6.82 11.06
N PHE A 24 -11.56 -5.49 11.10
CA PHE A 24 -10.33 -4.72 10.94
C PHE A 24 -9.33 -4.98 12.08
N LEU A 25 -9.82 -5.03 13.33
CA LEU A 25 -8.98 -5.29 14.50
C LEU A 25 -8.48 -6.74 14.49
N ASN A 26 -9.33 -7.71 14.11
CA ASN A 26 -8.95 -9.12 13.97
C ASN A 26 -7.88 -9.31 12.90
N ASP A 27 -7.99 -8.61 11.75
CA ASP A 27 -6.98 -8.64 10.71
C ASP A 27 -5.67 -7.99 11.16
N SER A 28 -5.74 -6.89 11.89
CA SER A 28 -4.57 -6.24 12.47
C SER A 28 -3.86 -7.17 13.45
N GLN A 29 -4.61 -7.84 14.33
CA GLN A 29 -4.05 -8.80 15.27
C GLN A 29 -3.44 -10.03 14.57
N THR A 30 -4.14 -10.58 13.58
CA THR A 30 -3.63 -11.71 12.76
C THR A 30 -2.35 -11.32 12.02
N SER A 31 -2.27 -10.10 11.52
CA SER A 31 -1.08 -9.55 10.86
C SER A 31 0.12 -9.52 11.80
N LEU A 32 -0.07 -9.04 13.03
CA LEU A 32 0.94 -9.01 14.08
C LEU A 32 1.38 -10.42 14.50
N ASP A 33 0.43 -11.27 14.87
CA ASP A 33 0.70 -12.60 15.44
C ASP A 33 1.42 -13.53 14.46
N LYS A 34 1.12 -13.39 13.17
CA LYS A 34 1.71 -14.21 12.10
C LYS A 34 2.86 -13.53 11.36
N ASN A 35 3.19 -12.30 11.70
CA ASN A 35 4.19 -11.48 11.00
C ASN A 35 3.96 -11.46 9.48
N ILE A 36 2.76 -11.12 9.07
CA ILE A 36 2.34 -11.02 7.67
C ILE A 36 1.73 -9.66 7.39
N ASN A 37 1.71 -9.22 6.13
CA ASN A 37 1.06 -7.96 5.79
C ASN A 37 -0.47 -8.03 5.97
N PHE A 38 -1.08 -6.86 6.16
CA PHE A 38 -2.52 -6.72 6.42
C PHE A 38 -3.40 -7.37 5.33
N TYR A 39 -3.00 -7.29 4.05
CA TYR A 39 -3.73 -7.93 2.96
C TYR A 39 -3.75 -9.46 3.08
N LYS A 40 -2.63 -10.08 3.51
CA LYS A 40 -2.58 -11.53 3.75
C LYS A 40 -3.49 -11.92 4.93
N SER A 41 -3.60 -11.08 5.96
CA SER A 41 -4.51 -11.35 7.08
C SER A 41 -5.98 -11.30 6.66
N GLU A 42 -6.35 -10.35 5.82
CA GLU A 42 -7.71 -10.30 5.23
C GLU A 42 -8.07 -11.60 4.47
N LEU A 43 -7.13 -12.13 3.70
CA LEU A 43 -7.33 -13.40 2.98
C LEU A 43 -7.50 -14.59 3.93
N ILE A 44 -6.71 -14.66 5.00
CA ILE A 44 -6.76 -15.73 5.99
C ILE A 44 -8.09 -15.70 6.76
N ASN A 45 -8.50 -14.53 7.20
CA ASN A 45 -9.72 -14.32 7.98
C ASN A 45 -10.99 -14.27 7.11
N GLN A 46 -10.83 -14.30 5.78
CA GLN A 46 -11.92 -14.17 4.81
C GLN A 46 -12.73 -12.86 5.00
N SER A 47 -12.03 -11.82 5.46
CA SER A 47 -12.62 -10.50 5.71
C SER A 47 -12.84 -9.71 4.42
N PRO A 48 -13.68 -8.66 4.43
CA PRO A 48 -13.78 -7.74 3.30
C PRO A 48 -12.42 -7.13 2.96
N ARG A 49 -12.00 -7.25 1.71
CA ARG A 49 -10.68 -6.79 1.27
C ARG A 49 -10.65 -5.29 1.08
N HIS A 50 -9.65 -4.62 1.66
CA HIS A 50 -9.52 -3.17 1.55
C HIS A 50 -9.26 -2.69 0.11
N ASP A 51 -8.52 -3.45 -0.72
CA ASP A 51 -8.27 -3.12 -2.11
C ASP A 51 -9.57 -3.09 -2.94
N TYR A 52 -10.49 -4.01 -2.68
CA TYR A 52 -11.80 -4.05 -3.35
C TYR A 52 -12.74 -2.94 -2.86
N LEU A 53 -12.82 -2.72 -1.56
CA LEU A 53 -13.62 -1.62 -0.99
C LEU A 53 -13.10 -0.26 -1.46
N GLY A 54 -11.79 -0.06 -1.44
CA GLY A 54 -11.15 1.15 -1.97
C GLY A 54 -11.47 1.37 -3.45
N PHE A 55 -11.42 0.31 -4.28
CA PHE A 55 -11.85 0.37 -5.67
C PHE A 55 -13.31 0.82 -5.82
N LEU A 56 -14.24 0.29 -5.02
CA LEU A 56 -15.64 0.70 -5.06
C LEU A 56 -15.82 2.17 -4.68
N ILE A 57 -15.08 2.65 -3.69
CA ILE A 57 -15.07 4.06 -3.27
C ILE A 57 -14.56 4.94 -4.42
N CYS A 58 -13.41 4.63 -5.00
CA CYS A 58 -12.83 5.38 -6.12
C CYS A 58 -13.79 5.45 -7.32
N LYS A 59 -14.43 4.33 -7.63
CA LYS A 59 -15.44 4.25 -8.70
C LYS A 59 -16.65 5.12 -8.39
N ASN A 60 -17.16 5.10 -7.17
CA ASN A 60 -18.29 5.92 -6.75
C ASN A 60 -17.96 7.43 -6.78
N TRP A 61 -16.72 7.78 -6.48
CA TRP A 61 -16.23 9.16 -6.54
C TRP A 61 -15.89 9.62 -7.96
N GLY A 62 -16.02 8.75 -8.96
CA GLY A 62 -15.71 9.06 -10.36
C GLY A 62 -14.23 9.33 -10.62
N LEU A 63 -13.34 8.70 -9.84
CA LEU A 63 -11.90 8.82 -10.06
C LEU A 63 -11.50 8.12 -11.37
N SER A 64 -10.32 8.47 -11.89
CA SER A 64 -9.84 7.90 -13.14
C SER A 64 -9.62 6.39 -13.03
N ARG A 65 -9.73 5.67 -14.16
CA ARG A 65 -9.47 4.23 -14.22
C ARG A 65 -8.05 3.84 -13.81
N PHE A 66 -7.09 4.76 -13.94
CA PHE A 66 -5.73 4.57 -13.43
C PHE A 66 -5.73 4.47 -11.90
N VAL A 67 -6.42 5.38 -11.22
CA VAL A 67 -6.56 5.36 -9.75
C VAL A 67 -7.32 4.13 -9.31
N GLU A 68 -8.45 3.81 -9.96
CA GLU A 68 -9.23 2.60 -9.69
C GLU A 68 -8.36 1.34 -9.81
N GLY A 69 -7.56 1.25 -10.87
CA GLY A 69 -6.65 0.12 -11.12
C GLY A 69 -5.57 -0.01 -10.06
N VAL A 70 -4.93 1.09 -9.67
CA VAL A 70 -3.91 1.09 -8.61
C VAL A 70 -4.51 0.63 -7.29
N VAL A 71 -5.62 1.24 -6.87
CA VAL A 71 -6.28 0.88 -5.59
C VAL A 71 -6.69 -0.59 -5.58
N ARG A 72 -7.17 -1.12 -6.71
CA ARG A 72 -7.61 -2.51 -6.82
C ARG A 72 -6.49 -3.52 -6.83
N TRP A 73 -5.33 -3.19 -7.41
CA TRP A 73 -4.32 -4.16 -7.78
C TRP A 73 -2.93 -3.92 -7.15
N HIS A 74 -2.78 -3.00 -6.21
CA HIS A 74 -1.48 -2.70 -5.58
C HIS A 74 -0.91 -3.84 -4.72
N HIS A 75 -1.64 -4.93 -4.55
CA HIS A 75 -1.14 -6.18 -3.94
C HIS A 75 -0.92 -7.32 -4.95
N GLU A 76 -1.23 -7.10 -6.25
CA GLU A 76 -1.06 -8.12 -7.28
C GLU A 76 0.15 -7.79 -8.19
N SER A 77 1.24 -8.50 -7.99
CA SER A 77 2.48 -8.27 -8.74
C SER A 77 2.50 -8.94 -10.13
N VAL A 78 1.53 -9.81 -10.43
CA VAL A 78 1.44 -10.52 -11.71
C VAL A 78 0.46 -9.81 -12.64
N PRO A 79 0.91 -9.12 -13.72
CA PRO A 79 0.06 -8.31 -14.59
C PRO A 79 -1.13 -9.07 -15.18
N GLU A 80 -0.95 -10.35 -15.54
CA GLU A 80 -1.95 -11.20 -16.16
C GLU A 80 -3.16 -11.49 -15.25
N ARG A 81 -3.00 -11.28 -13.93
CA ARG A 81 -4.07 -11.43 -12.93
C ARG A 81 -4.84 -10.14 -12.66
N ARG A 82 -4.39 -9.01 -13.22
CA ARG A 82 -5.03 -7.71 -13.06
C ARG A 82 -6.17 -7.54 -14.05
N GLU A 83 -7.31 -8.10 -13.71
CA GLU A 83 -8.49 -8.09 -14.57
C GLU A 83 -8.86 -6.67 -15.05
N LYS A 84 -9.19 -6.55 -16.35
CA LYS A 84 -9.60 -5.28 -16.99
C LYS A 84 -8.55 -4.17 -17.04
N VAL A 85 -7.31 -4.45 -16.63
CA VAL A 85 -6.18 -3.56 -16.87
C VAL A 85 -5.58 -3.93 -18.22
N THR A 86 -5.67 -3.04 -19.20
CA THR A 86 -5.25 -3.32 -20.60
C THR A 86 -4.14 -2.38 -21.06
N SER A 87 -3.90 -1.28 -20.36
CA SER A 87 -2.88 -0.29 -20.71
C SER A 87 -1.55 -0.64 -20.05
N THR A 88 -0.46 -0.59 -20.80
CA THR A 88 0.91 -0.72 -20.29
C THR A 88 1.18 0.29 -19.20
N ASP A 89 0.80 1.56 -19.41
CA ASP A 89 1.00 2.63 -18.43
C ASP A 89 0.26 2.36 -17.11
N ALA A 90 -0.93 1.71 -17.19
CA ALA A 90 -1.66 1.34 -15.99
C ALA A 90 -0.95 0.21 -15.22
N HIS A 91 -0.39 -0.78 -15.91
CA HIS A 91 0.42 -1.83 -15.29
C HIS A 91 1.68 -1.26 -14.63
N GLU A 92 2.38 -0.36 -15.32
CA GLU A 92 3.57 0.31 -14.81
C GLU A 92 3.25 1.15 -13.56
N LEU A 93 2.16 1.91 -13.58
CA LEU A 93 1.73 2.71 -12.43
C LEU A 93 1.38 1.82 -11.21
N ILE A 94 0.74 0.68 -11.43
CA ILE A 94 0.47 -0.30 -10.36
C ILE A 94 1.79 -0.84 -9.82
N ASP A 95 2.74 -1.24 -10.68
CA ASP A 95 4.05 -1.74 -10.29
C ASP A 95 4.83 -0.69 -9.49
N LEU A 96 4.80 0.58 -9.89
CA LEU A 96 5.42 1.69 -9.16
C LEU A 96 4.82 1.84 -7.75
N VAL A 97 3.49 1.74 -7.60
CA VAL A 97 2.85 1.83 -6.27
C VAL A 97 3.17 0.61 -5.41
N ILE A 98 3.25 -0.59 -5.99
CA ILE A 98 3.72 -1.80 -5.27
C ILE A 98 5.14 -1.58 -4.75
N LEU A 99 6.05 -1.08 -5.58
CA LEU A 99 7.43 -0.81 -5.18
C LEU A 99 7.52 0.27 -4.10
N ALA A 100 6.79 1.38 -4.26
CA ALA A 100 6.76 2.47 -3.29
C ALA A 100 6.22 1.99 -1.93
N ASN A 101 5.11 1.24 -1.93
CA ASN A 101 4.53 0.67 -0.71
C ASN A 101 5.51 -0.30 -0.03
N TRP A 102 6.21 -1.14 -0.80
CA TRP A 102 7.26 -2.00 -0.27
C TRP A 102 8.40 -1.18 0.36
N SER A 103 8.87 -0.13 -0.30
CA SER A 103 9.99 0.70 0.17
C SER A 103 9.67 1.36 1.51
N VAL A 104 8.51 1.98 1.67
CA VAL A 104 8.12 2.62 2.95
C VAL A 104 7.95 1.60 4.07
N ASN A 105 7.42 0.41 3.77
CA ASN A 105 7.31 -0.67 4.75
C ASN A 105 8.69 -1.22 5.15
N LYS A 106 9.62 -1.35 4.21
CA LYS A 106 11.01 -1.76 4.49
C LYS A 106 11.73 -0.76 5.40
N LEU A 107 11.50 0.52 5.18
CA LEU A 107 12.05 1.60 6.00
C LEU A 107 11.32 1.79 7.34
N LYS A 108 10.30 0.97 7.60
CA LYS A 108 9.44 1.05 8.80
C LYS A 108 8.77 2.41 8.98
N PHE A 109 8.54 3.12 7.87
CA PHE A 109 7.74 4.33 7.87
C PHE A 109 6.26 3.96 7.80
N GLY A 110 5.61 4.04 8.95
CA GLY A 110 4.29 3.44 9.16
C GLY A 110 4.38 1.96 9.52
N PHE A 111 3.24 1.34 9.77
CA PHE A 111 3.18 -0.05 10.20
C PHE A 111 2.09 -0.81 9.44
N SER A 112 2.46 -1.88 8.76
CA SER A 112 1.54 -2.73 7.99
C SER A 112 1.37 -4.15 8.57
N GLY A 113 1.78 -4.35 9.83
CA GLY A 113 1.59 -5.60 10.57
C GLY A 113 2.74 -6.61 10.48
N HIS A 114 3.78 -6.34 9.69
CA HIS A 114 4.93 -7.25 9.57
C HIS A 114 6.26 -6.50 9.67
N GLU A 115 7.28 -7.18 10.19
CA GLU A 115 8.60 -6.58 10.45
C GLU A 115 9.44 -6.42 9.18
N SER A 116 9.29 -7.35 8.24
CA SER A 116 10.10 -7.37 7.01
C SER A 116 9.22 -7.75 5.83
N PRO A 117 8.94 -6.80 4.91
CA PRO A 117 8.19 -7.10 3.70
C PRO A 117 8.97 -8.06 2.79
N ASP A 118 8.26 -8.98 2.14
CA ASP A 118 8.84 -9.84 1.11
C ASP A 118 9.49 -8.99 0.02
N THR A 119 10.72 -9.32 -0.37
CA THR A 119 11.43 -8.59 -1.43
C THR A 119 10.62 -8.57 -2.74
N PRO A 120 10.55 -7.44 -3.46
CA PRO A 120 9.92 -7.39 -4.77
C PRO A 120 10.49 -8.43 -5.71
N SER A 121 9.64 -9.07 -6.51
CA SER A 121 10.08 -10.10 -7.44
C SER A 121 10.97 -9.52 -8.55
N ASP A 122 11.93 -10.31 -9.03
CA ASP A 122 12.80 -9.92 -10.16
C ASP A 122 11.98 -9.52 -11.40
N ALA A 123 10.83 -10.15 -11.61
CA ALA A 123 9.94 -9.82 -12.70
C ALA A 123 9.33 -8.41 -12.56
N LEU A 124 8.96 -7.98 -11.36
CA LEU A 124 8.49 -6.62 -11.10
C LEU A 124 9.61 -5.60 -11.30
N LEU A 125 10.78 -5.85 -10.70
CA LEU A 125 11.94 -4.97 -10.85
C LEU A 125 12.38 -4.84 -12.31
N SER A 126 12.36 -5.94 -13.06
CA SER A 126 12.70 -5.93 -14.49
C SER A 126 11.72 -5.08 -15.31
N ARG A 127 10.41 -5.13 -15.03
CA ARG A 127 9.42 -4.29 -15.73
C ARG A 127 9.61 -2.80 -15.43
N LEU A 128 10.05 -2.46 -14.22
CA LEU A 128 10.37 -1.09 -13.83
C LEU A 128 11.80 -0.67 -14.21
N HIS A 129 12.57 -1.54 -14.86
CA HIS A 129 13.98 -1.30 -15.20
C HIS A 129 14.86 -0.95 -13.99
N VAL A 130 14.54 -1.53 -12.82
CA VAL A 130 15.26 -1.33 -11.56
C VAL A 130 16.17 -2.52 -11.29
N ASN A 131 17.46 -2.30 -11.16
CA ASN A 131 18.41 -3.31 -10.70
C ASN A 131 18.60 -3.25 -9.16
N PRO A 132 19.24 -4.25 -8.52
CA PRO A 132 19.42 -4.26 -7.06
C PRO A 132 20.13 -3.01 -6.50
N GLN A 133 21.15 -2.50 -7.18
CA GLN A 133 21.86 -1.30 -6.73
C GLN A 133 20.99 -0.05 -6.79
N GLN A 134 20.15 0.05 -7.83
CA GLN A 134 19.17 1.15 -7.94
C GLN A 134 18.08 1.02 -6.87
N LEU A 135 17.67 -0.20 -6.54
CA LEU A 135 16.69 -0.42 -5.47
C LEU A 135 17.22 0.03 -4.11
N ASP A 136 18.48 -0.28 -3.80
CA ASP A 136 19.13 0.19 -2.57
C ASP A 136 19.25 1.72 -2.57
N GLN A 137 19.61 2.34 -3.71
CA GLN A 137 19.68 3.79 -3.83
C GLN A 137 18.30 4.46 -3.64
N ILE A 138 17.25 3.90 -4.24
CA ILE A 138 15.85 4.38 -4.05
C ILE A 138 15.48 4.35 -2.56
N CYS A 139 15.81 3.27 -1.85
CA CYS A 139 15.55 3.19 -0.41
C CYS A 139 16.30 4.28 0.38
N LEU A 140 17.57 4.53 0.06
CA LEU A 140 18.37 5.59 0.70
C LEU A 140 17.79 6.98 0.42
N ASP A 141 17.39 7.24 -0.82
CA ASP A 141 16.81 8.53 -1.20
C ASP A 141 15.47 8.76 -0.47
N ILE A 142 14.61 7.76 -0.40
CA ILE A 142 13.35 7.82 0.36
C ILE A 142 13.63 8.05 1.85
N GLU A 143 14.59 7.34 2.44
CA GLU A 143 14.94 7.52 3.86
C GLU A 143 15.37 8.95 4.16
N ASN A 144 16.17 9.57 3.28
CA ASN A 144 16.59 10.95 3.43
C ASN A 144 15.42 11.93 3.31
N GLU A 145 14.52 11.73 2.34
CA GLU A 145 13.32 12.56 2.18
C GLU A 145 12.38 12.44 3.38
N LEU A 146 12.21 11.25 3.94
CA LEU A 146 11.40 11.02 5.14
C LEU A 146 11.98 11.74 6.35
N LYS A 147 13.30 11.67 6.58
CA LYS A 147 13.97 12.43 7.67
C LYS A 147 13.78 13.93 7.53
N MET A 148 13.95 14.46 6.32
CA MET A 148 13.71 15.89 6.07
C MET A 148 12.26 16.29 6.37
N THR A 149 11.30 15.42 6.09
CA THR A 149 9.88 15.64 6.38
C THR A 149 9.60 15.61 7.87
N GLU A 150 10.18 14.66 8.63
CA GLU A 150 10.07 14.58 10.08
C GLU A 150 10.67 15.83 10.75
N ASP A 151 11.89 16.22 10.35
CA ASP A 151 12.56 17.45 10.85
C ASP A 151 11.70 18.70 10.59
N PHE A 152 11.03 18.78 9.44
CA PHE A 152 10.13 19.89 9.12
C PHE A 152 8.86 19.88 9.99
N CYS A 153 8.25 18.71 10.22
CA CYS A 153 7.09 18.58 11.11
C CYS A 153 7.45 18.97 12.55
N ASP A 154 8.60 18.51 13.06
CA ASP A 154 9.09 18.85 14.39
C ASP A 154 9.34 20.35 14.53
N LEU A 155 9.83 21.00 13.48
CA LEU A 155 10.03 22.45 13.45
C LEU A 155 8.69 23.19 13.55
N LEU A 156 7.64 22.72 12.84
CA LEU A 156 6.30 23.31 12.92
C LEU A 156 5.68 23.13 14.30
N ASP A 157 5.84 21.95 14.90
CA ASP A 157 5.28 21.65 16.22
C ASP A 157 6.02 22.41 17.35
N SER A 158 7.34 22.65 17.19
CA SER A 158 8.15 23.40 18.14
C SER A 158 8.01 24.92 18.00
N GLY A 159 7.62 25.39 16.85
CA GLY A 159 7.53 26.82 16.49
C GLY A 159 6.20 27.48 16.81
N GLY A 160 5.38 26.93 17.72
CA GLY A 160 4.10 27.45 18.26
C GLY A 160 3.53 28.65 17.48
N LEU A 161 2.72 28.39 16.43
CA LEU A 161 1.83 29.37 15.82
C LEU A 161 0.55 29.51 16.63
#